data_c1ac9e8405e086daae00b589cb3200ed
#
_entry.id   c1ac9e8405e086daae00b589cb3200ed
#
_cell.length_a   1.000
_cell.length_b   1.000
_cell.length_c   1.000
_cell.angle_alpha   90.00
_cell.angle_beta   90.00
_cell.angle_gamma   90.00
#
_symmetry.space_group_name_H-M   'P 1'
#
loop_
_entity.id
_entity.type
_entity.pdbx_description
1 polymer ?
#
loop_
_entity_poly.entity_id
_entity_poly.type
_entity_poly.pdbx_seq_one_letter_code
_entity_poly.pdbx_strand_id
1 'polypeptide(L)'
;MQTKLDLDKIEKIEELTGDLAKSEEQKFMSSLMEGDKEDIDDSKLIQESINQGLNSFTPDAIFENLIKDYKTAKNIFGPTFLKYITDDEEATLERNIKIPEYQRKVKKIIEEKIDRLKEKKLIDKELRLTEKAFSLASIKLYLDELNVMRSKGIVGYRINRKESHYGAQKDYKDFKKGDRYKDIALKRTIKKSLRRGHKIISKDDLSVFEREARGKVYIIYALDASGSMKGNKIDLCKKAGVALAYQAINENDKIGLLIFGSNITTEVKPTSDFEHILREISRISPKRETDIAGTILRSVELFPDEDVTKHLIIITDGMPTVGKDPGQETINATSIARYSGITVSVIGINLKSEGDDFARQITEIG
;
A
#
# COMPACT_ATOMS: atom_id res chain seq x y z
N MET A 1 43.61 -11.92 36.88
CA MET A 1 42.43 -11.20 37.43
C MET A 1 41.22 -11.65 36.65
N GLN A 2 40.56 -12.71 37.13
CA GLN A 2 39.37 -13.27 36.49
C GLN A 2 38.15 -12.47 37.00
N THR A 3 37.50 -11.76 36.10
CA THR A 3 36.22 -11.16 36.35
C THR A 3 35.15 -12.26 36.40
N LYS A 4 34.72 -12.63 37.62
CA LYS A 4 33.51 -13.41 37.84
C LYS A 4 32.35 -12.58 37.30
N LEU A 5 31.69 -13.04 36.23
CA LEU A 5 30.36 -12.58 35.84
C LEU A 5 29.39 -12.98 36.95
N ASP A 6 28.75 -11.99 37.52
CA ASP A 6 27.71 -12.11 38.55
C ASP A 6 26.47 -12.75 37.91
N LEU A 7 26.37 -14.06 38.04
CA LEU A 7 25.23 -14.85 37.55
C LEU A 7 23.95 -14.63 38.37
N ASP A 8 24.06 -14.00 39.54
CA ASP A 8 22.91 -13.71 40.42
C ASP A 8 22.00 -12.57 39.94
N LYS A 9 22.33 -11.87 38.83
CA LYS A 9 21.47 -10.88 38.18
C LYS A 9 20.59 -11.44 37.07
N ILE A 10 20.71 -12.73 36.74
CA ILE A 10 19.94 -13.39 35.68
C ILE A 10 18.66 -14.07 36.24
N GLU A 11 18.51 -14.18 37.54
CA GLU A 11 17.34 -14.83 38.18
C GLU A 11 16.10 -13.95 38.34
N LYS A 12 16.04 -12.79 37.71
CA LYS A 12 14.79 -12.04 37.54
C LYS A 12 14.49 -11.74 36.06
N ILE A 13 14.60 -12.75 35.22
CA ILE A 13 13.64 -12.87 34.15
C ILE A 13 12.39 -13.43 34.85
N GLU A 14 11.55 -12.53 35.37
CA GLU A 14 10.16 -12.86 35.58
C GLU A 14 9.73 -13.54 34.27
N GLU A 15 9.32 -14.80 34.32
CA GLU A 15 8.43 -15.35 33.32
C GLU A 15 7.26 -14.37 33.28
N LEU A 16 7.34 -13.39 32.40
CA LEU A 16 6.19 -12.69 31.91
C LEU A 16 5.31 -13.79 31.35
N THR A 17 4.43 -14.30 32.22
CA THR A 17 3.30 -15.12 31.82
C THR A 17 2.79 -14.50 30.55
N GLY A 18 2.79 -15.25 29.45
CA GLY A 18 2.69 -14.85 28.05
C GLY A 18 1.54 -14.00 27.58
N ASP A 19 1.08 -13.08 28.39
CA ASP A 19 0.30 -11.90 28.08
C ASP A 19 1.21 -10.66 28.11
N LEU A 20 2.18 -10.62 27.19
CA LEU A 20 2.57 -9.35 26.61
C LEU A 20 1.26 -8.69 26.22
N ALA A 21 0.92 -7.55 26.87
CA ALA A 21 -0.28 -6.80 26.53
C ALA A 21 -0.19 -6.48 25.04
N LYS A 22 -0.82 -7.35 24.21
CA LYS A 22 -0.87 -7.18 22.77
C LYS A 22 -1.41 -5.79 22.55
N SER A 23 -0.73 -4.98 21.75
CA SER A 23 -1.26 -3.68 21.37
C SER A 23 -2.67 -3.89 20.80
N GLU A 24 -3.54 -2.89 20.87
CA GLU A 24 -4.89 -3.03 20.29
C GLU A 24 -4.81 -3.47 18.82
N GLU A 25 -3.82 -3.00 18.10
CA GLU A 25 -3.54 -3.40 16.71
C GLU A 25 -3.19 -4.88 16.57
N GLN A 26 -2.38 -5.43 17.47
CA GLN A 26 -2.06 -6.87 17.50
C GLN A 26 -3.27 -7.73 17.85
N LYS A 27 -4.16 -7.25 18.71
CA LYS A 27 -5.42 -7.92 19.05
C LYS A 27 -6.34 -7.97 17.82
N PHE A 28 -6.48 -6.86 17.10
CA PHE A 28 -7.26 -6.81 15.86
C PHE A 28 -6.66 -7.69 14.77
N MET A 29 -5.35 -7.65 14.59
CA MET A 29 -4.68 -8.53 13.62
C MET A 29 -4.94 -10.00 13.94
N SER A 30 -4.84 -10.40 15.21
CA SER A 30 -5.13 -11.77 15.63
C SER A 30 -6.60 -12.14 15.35
N SER A 31 -7.56 -11.29 15.74
CA SER A 31 -8.99 -11.51 15.51
C SER A 31 -9.34 -11.63 14.03
N LEU A 32 -8.78 -10.76 13.18
CA LEU A 32 -8.96 -10.84 11.72
C LEU A 32 -8.32 -12.10 11.11
N MET A 33 -7.16 -12.53 11.63
CA MET A 33 -6.48 -13.77 11.18
C MET A 33 -7.22 -15.03 11.66
N GLU A 34 -7.83 -15.00 12.82
CA GLU A 34 -8.66 -16.08 13.37
C GLU A 34 -10.01 -16.18 12.67
N GLY A 35 -10.38 -15.19 11.87
CA GLY A 35 -11.59 -15.20 11.07
C GLY A 35 -12.84 -14.76 11.83
N ASP A 36 -12.69 -13.92 12.86
CA ASP A 36 -13.83 -13.34 13.55
C ASP A 36 -14.72 -12.55 12.58
N LYS A 37 -15.94 -13.06 12.38
CA LYS A 37 -16.86 -12.53 11.39
C LYS A 37 -17.26 -11.09 11.69
N GLU A 38 -17.46 -10.73 12.96
CA GLU A 38 -17.85 -9.37 13.34
C GLU A 38 -16.76 -8.36 13.07
N ASP A 39 -15.52 -8.66 13.44
CA ASP A 39 -14.38 -7.77 13.19
C ASP A 39 -14.06 -7.65 11.70
N ILE A 40 -14.26 -8.74 10.94
CA ILE A 40 -14.14 -8.71 9.48
C ILE A 40 -15.21 -7.81 8.86
N ASP A 41 -16.47 -7.92 9.28
CA ASP A 41 -17.57 -7.14 8.72
C ASP A 41 -17.45 -5.66 9.15
N ASP A 42 -17.08 -5.37 10.39
CA ASP A 42 -16.79 -4.01 10.86
C ASP A 42 -15.62 -3.38 10.07
N SER A 43 -14.54 -4.14 9.83
CA SER A 43 -13.40 -3.65 9.04
C SER A 43 -13.77 -3.34 7.59
N LYS A 44 -14.61 -4.17 6.96
CA LYS A 44 -15.11 -3.94 5.60
C LYS A 44 -16.04 -2.74 5.54
N LEU A 45 -16.92 -2.58 6.53
CA LEU A 45 -17.81 -1.43 6.64
C LEU A 45 -17.02 -0.12 6.74
N ILE A 46 -15.98 -0.10 7.57
CA ILE A 46 -15.10 1.06 7.75
C ILE A 46 -14.32 1.34 6.45
N GLN A 47 -13.69 0.31 5.86
CA GLN A 47 -12.94 0.46 4.61
C GLN A 47 -13.82 1.02 3.50
N GLU A 48 -15.03 0.48 3.35
CA GLU A 48 -15.96 0.94 2.32
C GLU A 48 -16.45 2.36 2.59
N SER A 49 -16.69 2.75 3.84
CA SER A 49 -17.05 4.13 4.17
C SER A 49 -15.96 5.13 3.77
N ILE A 50 -14.70 4.79 4.00
CA ILE A 50 -13.55 5.61 3.57
C ILE A 50 -13.50 5.68 2.05
N ASN A 51 -13.70 4.56 1.34
CA ASN A 51 -13.69 4.48 -0.12
C ASN A 51 -14.84 5.27 -0.77
N GLN A 52 -15.97 5.41 -0.05
CA GLN A 52 -17.12 6.23 -0.48
C GLN A 52 -17.00 7.70 -0.05
N GLY A 53 -15.98 8.05 0.74
CA GLY A 53 -15.79 9.40 1.27
C GLY A 53 -16.83 9.79 2.32
N LEU A 54 -17.36 8.83 3.07
CA LEU A 54 -18.34 9.09 4.13
C LEU A 54 -17.62 9.58 5.38
N ASN A 55 -17.94 10.81 5.80
CA ASN A 55 -17.32 11.42 6.97
C ASN A 55 -18.10 11.20 8.27
N SER A 56 -19.34 10.74 8.21
CA SER A 56 -20.23 10.61 9.36
C SER A 56 -21.21 9.45 9.19
N PHE A 57 -21.47 8.75 10.28
CA PHE A 57 -22.34 7.56 10.39
C PHE A 57 -23.68 7.91 11.07
N THR A 58 -24.37 8.95 10.63
CA THR A 58 -25.65 9.34 11.22
C THR A 58 -26.73 8.32 10.84
N PRO A 59 -27.29 7.54 11.82
CA PRO A 59 -28.25 6.46 11.53
C PRO A 59 -29.48 6.96 10.78
N ASP A 60 -30.05 8.08 11.23
CA ASP A 60 -31.25 8.65 10.63
C ASP A 60 -30.99 9.13 9.19
N ALA A 61 -29.84 9.74 8.91
CA ALA A 61 -29.50 10.17 7.56
C ALA A 61 -29.29 8.99 6.59
N ILE A 62 -28.66 7.92 7.04
CA ILE A 62 -28.52 6.68 6.25
C ILE A 62 -29.90 6.09 5.96
N PHE A 63 -30.73 5.96 6.99
CA PHE A 63 -32.06 5.37 6.90
C PHE A 63 -33.02 6.21 6.03
N GLU A 64 -33.05 7.54 6.21
CA GLU A 64 -33.91 8.42 5.40
C GLU A 64 -33.54 8.37 3.90
N ASN A 65 -32.27 8.35 3.57
CA ASN A 65 -31.85 8.23 2.18
C ASN A 65 -32.27 6.87 1.58
N LEU A 66 -32.18 5.77 2.35
CA LEU A 66 -32.62 4.46 1.92
C LEU A 66 -34.14 4.40 1.60
N ILE A 67 -34.97 5.06 2.42
CA ILE A 67 -36.43 5.07 2.24
C ILE A 67 -36.84 5.99 1.09
N LYS A 68 -36.22 7.15 0.97
CA LYS A 68 -36.58 8.14 -0.07
C LYS A 68 -36.35 7.60 -1.47
N ASP A 69 -35.16 7.13 -1.74
CA ASP A 69 -34.79 6.54 -3.03
C ASP A 69 -33.59 5.62 -2.89
N TYR A 70 -33.84 4.34 -3.02
CA TYR A 70 -32.79 3.32 -2.94
C TYR A 70 -31.65 3.52 -3.95
N LYS A 71 -31.99 3.96 -5.19
CA LYS A 71 -30.97 4.19 -6.23
C LYS A 71 -30.02 5.32 -5.84
N THR A 72 -30.58 6.40 -5.32
CA THR A 72 -29.80 7.53 -4.81
C THR A 72 -28.96 7.12 -3.60
N ALA A 73 -29.53 6.37 -2.64
CA ALA A 73 -28.78 5.84 -1.50
C ALA A 73 -27.62 4.92 -1.94
N LYS A 74 -27.84 4.06 -2.92
CA LYS A 74 -26.80 3.22 -3.51
C LYS A 74 -25.67 4.02 -4.15
N ASN A 75 -25.97 5.12 -4.82
CA ASN A 75 -24.94 6.00 -5.41
C ASN A 75 -24.15 6.78 -4.36
N ILE A 76 -24.78 7.17 -3.26
CA ILE A 76 -24.13 7.90 -2.17
C ILE A 76 -23.26 6.98 -1.33
N PHE A 77 -23.83 5.89 -0.83
CA PHE A 77 -23.20 5.01 0.15
C PHE A 77 -22.44 3.83 -0.47
N GLY A 78 -22.77 3.46 -1.70
CA GLY A 78 -22.26 2.26 -2.36
C GLY A 78 -23.00 0.97 -1.93
N PRO A 79 -23.08 -0.03 -2.84
CA PRO A 79 -23.80 -1.27 -2.57
C PRO A 79 -23.16 -2.10 -1.46
N THR A 80 -21.82 -2.12 -1.39
CA THR A 80 -21.06 -2.86 -0.38
C THR A 80 -21.29 -2.29 1.01
N PHE A 81 -21.22 -0.95 1.17
CA PHE A 81 -21.54 -0.31 2.44
C PHE A 81 -22.95 -0.63 2.91
N LEU A 82 -23.95 -0.49 2.02
CA LEU A 82 -25.33 -0.79 2.35
C LEU A 82 -25.53 -2.25 2.80
N LYS A 83 -24.90 -3.20 2.13
CA LYS A 83 -24.91 -4.60 2.51
C LYS A 83 -24.39 -4.81 3.94
N TYR A 84 -23.25 -4.22 4.27
CA TYR A 84 -22.64 -4.41 5.60
C TYR A 84 -23.35 -3.63 6.70
N ILE A 85 -23.99 -2.49 6.43
CA ILE A 85 -24.70 -1.70 7.46
C ILE A 85 -26.10 -2.26 7.74
N THR A 86 -26.76 -2.93 6.78
CA THR A 86 -28.12 -3.45 6.91
C THR A 86 -28.20 -4.96 7.11
N ASP A 87 -27.09 -5.69 6.93
CA ASP A 87 -27.00 -7.16 6.90
C ASP A 87 -27.85 -7.84 5.82
N ASP A 88 -28.32 -7.09 4.82
CA ASP A 88 -29.18 -7.60 3.77
C ASP A 88 -28.52 -7.45 2.38
N GLU A 89 -28.80 -8.39 1.49
CA GLU A 89 -28.37 -8.33 0.10
C GLU A 89 -29.13 -7.26 -0.68
N GLU A 90 -28.48 -6.67 -1.68
CA GLU A 90 -29.00 -5.60 -2.52
C GLU A 90 -30.42 -5.85 -3.03
N ALA A 91 -30.66 -7.04 -3.60
CA ALA A 91 -31.97 -7.40 -4.15
C ALA A 91 -33.09 -7.46 -3.09
N THR A 92 -32.75 -7.82 -1.85
CA THR A 92 -33.68 -7.89 -0.73
C THR A 92 -34.02 -6.49 -0.23
N LEU A 93 -33.02 -5.62 -0.13
CA LEU A 93 -33.20 -4.22 0.25
C LEU A 93 -34.09 -3.48 -0.75
N GLU A 94 -33.79 -3.57 -2.05
CA GLU A 94 -34.56 -2.87 -3.10
C GLU A 94 -36.02 -3.28 -3.11
N ARG A 95 -36.33 -4.58 -2.91
CA ARG A 95 -37.69 -5.09 -2.91
C ARG A 95 -38.47 -4.69 -1.67
N ASN A 96 -37.85 -4.75 -0.51
CA ASN A 96 -38.59 -4.72 0.76
C ASN A 96 -38.50 -3.35 1.46
N ILE A 97 -37.66 -2.45 1.03
CA ILE A 97 -37.44 -1.15 1.72
C ILE A 97 -38.71 -0.28 1.83
N LYS A 98 -39.73 -0.52 1.00
CA LYS A 98 -41.02 0.17 1.05
C LYS A 98 -41.99 -0.43 2.08
N ILE A 99 -41.70 -1.57 2.67
CA ILE A 99 -42.55 -2.25 3.63
C ILE A 99 -42.29 -1.70 5.04
N PRO A 100 -43.28 -1.14 5.75
CA PRO A 100 -43.07 -0.47 7.04
C PRO A 100 -42.44 -1.37 8.12
N GLU A 101 -42.79 -2.65 8.16
CA GLU A 101 -42.23 -3.63 9.10
C GLU A 101 -40.73 -3.86 8.83
N TYR A 102 -40.39 -3.98 7.55
CA TYR A 102 -39.00 -4.14 7.13
C TYR A 102 -38.16 -2.86 7.40
N GLN A 103 -38.75 -1.70 7.19
CA GLN A 103 -38.10 -0.42 7.55
C GLN A 103 -37.72 -0.36 9.03
N ARG A 104 -38.64 -0.78 9.93
CA ARG A 104 -38.35 -0.83 11.38
C ARG A 104 -37.21 -1.79 11.69
N LYS A 105 -37.19 -2.96 11.04
CA LYS A 105 -36.09 -3.93 11.19
C LYS A 105 -34.76 -3.34 10.75
N VAL A 106 -34.69 -2.76 9.54
CA VAL A 106 -33.47 -2.16 8.99
C VAL A 106 -32.98 -1.00 9.85
N LYS A 107 -33.89 -0.12 10.31
CA LYS A 107 -33.52 0.98 11.21
C LYS A 107 -32.84 0.46 12.48
N LYS A 108 -33.42 -0.55 13.11
CA LYS A 108 -32.88 -1.17 14.31
C LYS A 108 -31.50 -1.77 14.07
N ILE A 109 -31.30 -2.48 12.96
CA ILE A 109 -29.98 -3.05 12.62
C ILE A 109 -28.92 -1.97 12.42
N ILE A 110 -29.27 -0.86 11.73
CA ILE A 110 -28.35 0.27 11.53
C ILE A 110 -27.95 0.88 12.89
N GLU A 111 -28.93 1.13 13.77
CA GLU A 111 -28.68 1.69 15.10
C GLU A 111 -27.78 0.75 15.94
N GLU A 112 -28.11 -0.54 16.02
CA GLU A 112 -27.32 -1.54 16.74
C GLU A 112 -25.86 -1.62 16.25
N LYS A 113 -25.64 -1.56 14.92
CA LYS A 113 -24.30 -1.59 14.36
C LYS A 113 -23.51 -0.32 14.68
N ILE A 114 -24.13 0.83 14.56
CA ILE A 114 -23.48 2.10 14.89
C ILE A 114 -23.12 2.16 16.37
N ASP A 115 -24.01 1.70 17.26
CA ASP A 115 -23.73 1.65 18.69
C ASP A 115 -22.59 0.67 19.01
N ARG A 116 -22.53 -0.48 18.36
CA ARG A 116 -21.39 -1.41 18.45
C ARG A 116 -20.07 -0.76 18.03
N LEU A 117 -20.06 -0.03 16.91
CA LEU A 117 -18.86 0.68 16.46
C LEU A 117 -18.41 1.75 17.47
N LYS A 118 -19.37 2.43 18.17
CA LYS A 118 -19.07 3.36 19.26
C LYS A 118 -18.46 2.64 20.47
N GLU A 119 -19.04 1.50 20.90
CA GLU A 119 -18.53 0.69 22.00
C GLU A 119 -17.10 0.22 21.74
N LYS A 120 -16.79 -0.20 20.50
CA LYS A 120 -15.44 -0.56 20.06
C LYS A 120 -14.52 0.65 19.89
N LYS A 121 -15.02 1.89 20.09
CA LYS A 121 -14.30 3.17 19.89
C LYS A 121 -13.77 3.35 18.47
N LEU A 122 -14.47 2.78 17.48
CA LEU A 122 -14.17 2.96 16.06
C LEU A 122 -14.80 4.23 15.51
N ILE A 123 -15.85 4.71 16.14
CA ILE A 123 -16.54 5.98 15.86
C ILE A 123 -16.55 6.83 17.13
N ASP A 124 -16.35 8.12 16.98
CA ASP A 124 -16.40 9.09 18.07
C ASP A 124 -17.84 9.50 18.44
N LYS A 125 -17.99 10.43 19.39
CA LYS A 125 -19.31 10.95 19.81
C LYS A 125 -20.02 11.73 18.71
N GLU A 126 -19.28 12.27 17.75
CA GLU A 126 -19.78 13.01 16.61
C GLU A 126 -20.03 12.07 15.38
N LEU A 127 -19.95 10.75 15.61
CA LEU A 127 -20.15 9.70 14.60
C LEU A 127 -19.12 9.74 13.48
N ARG A 128 -17.90 10.22 13.75
CA ARG A 128 -16.77 10.25 12.82
C ARG A 128 -15.82 9.09 13.09
N LEU A 129 -15.11 8.67 12.06
CA LEU A 129 -14.09 7.63 12.18
C LEU A 129 -12.93 8.10 13.09
N THR A 130 -12.51 7.24 13.99
CA THR A 130 -11.36 7.46 14.90
C THR A 130 -10.07 6.95 14.28
N GLU A 131 -8.92 7.33 14.85
CA GLU A 131 -7.61 6.78 14.48
C GLU A 131 -7.59 5.24 14.56
N LYS A 132 -8.28 4.67 15.54
CA LYS A 132 -8.43 3.22 15.70
C LYS A 132 -9.14 2.57 14.52
N ALA A 133 -10.14 3.23 13.94
CA ALA A 133 -10.83 2.77 12.74
C ALA A 133 -9.89 2.77 11.52
N PHE A 134 -9.07 3.82 11.36
CA PHE A 134 -8.08 3.87 10.29
C PHE A 134 -7.00 2.79 10.45
N SER A 135 -6.53 2.50 11.66
CA SER A 135 -5.61 1.39 11.92
C SER A 135 -6.25 0.04 11.56
N LEU A 136 -7.51 -0.18 11.91
CA LEU A 136 -8.25 -1.39 11.54
C LEU A 136 -8.37 -1.55 10.01
N ALA A 137 -8.72 -0.48 9.31
CA ALA A 137 -8.80 -0.47 7.85
C ALA A 137 -7.44 -0.76 7.20
N SER A 138 -6.33 -0.22 7.74
CA SER A 138 -4.99 -0.47 7.22
C SER A 138 -4.54 -1.92 7.41
N ILE A 139 -4.81 -2.51 8.57
CA ILE A 139 -4.54 -3.93 8.84
C ILE A 139 -5.33 -4.82 7.87
N LYS A 140 -6.62 -4.53 7.70
CA LYS A 140 -7.48 -5.28 6.77
C LYS A 140 -6.98 -5.21 5.33
N LEU A 141 -6.64 -4.01 4.86
CA LEU A 141 -6.08 -3.80 3.52
C LEU A 141 -4.79 -4.60 3.32
N TYR A 142 -3.90 -4.58 4.30
CA TYR A 142 -2.64 -5.33 4.26
C TYR A 142 -2.88 -6.86 4.23
N LEU A 143 -3.79 -7.37 5.06
CA LEU A 143 -4.12 -8.80 5.09
C LEU A 143 -4.76 -9.27 3.77
N ASP A 144 -5.62 -8.45 3.17
CA ASP A 144 -6.23 -8.76 1.88
C ASP A 144 -5.16 -8.89 0.79
N GLU A 145 -4.19 -7.98 0.74
CA GLU A 145 -3.08 -8.06 -0.21
C GLU A 145 -2.14 -9.23 0.06
N LEU A 146 -1.82 -9.53 1.31
CA LEU A 146 -1.04 -10.71 1.66
C LEU A 146 -1.71 -12.01 1.21
N ASN A 147 -3.02 -12.12 1.36
CA ASN A 147 -3.78 -13.29 0.93
C ASN A 147 -3.75 -13.46 -0.61
N VAL A 148 -3.85 -12.37 -1.35
CA VAL A 148 -3.72 -12.38 -2.83
C VAL A 148 -2.32 -12.80 -3.25
N MET A 149 -1.28 -12.27 -2.58
CA MET A 149 0.11 -12.64 -2.88
C MET A 149 0.40 -14.12 -2.55
N ARG A 150 -0.13 -14.64 -1.44
CA ARG A 150 -0.02 -16.06 -1.08
C ARG A 150 -0.72 -16.97 -2.08
N SER A 151 -1.92 -16.62 -2.52
CA SER A 151 -2.69 -17.46 -3.45
C SER A 151 -2.04 -17.59 -4.83
N LYS A 152 -1.25 -16.60 -5.26
CA LYS A 152 -0.45 -16.68 -6.50
C LYS A 152 0.86 -17.47 -6.33
N GLY A 153 1.30 -17.76 -5.09
CA GLY A 153 2.57 -18.42 -4.76
C GLY A 153 2.48 -19.90 -4.45
N ILE A 154 1.31 -20.51 -4.34
CA ILE A 154 1.13 -21.89 -3.83
C ILE A 154 1.03 -22.93 -4.96
N VAL A 155 1.81 -22.81 -6.01
CA VAL A 155 2.12 -24.00 -6.83
C VAL A 155 3.62 -24.11 -6.98
N GLY A 156 4.20 -24.83 -6.02
CA GLY A 156 5.59 -25.26 -6.02
C GLY A 156 6.55 -24.20 -5.49
N TYR A 157 7.45 -24.66 -4.63
CA TYR A 157 8.72 -24.01 -4.30
C TYR A 157 9.53 -23.79 -5.59
N ARG A 158 9.08 -22.96 -6.47
CA ARG A 158 9.94 -22.27 -7.40
C ARG A 158 10.48 -21.08 -6.63
N ILE A 159 11.64 -21.32 -6.01
CA ILE A 159 12.61 -20.23 -5.85
C ILE A 159 12.62 -19.56 -7.20
N ASN A 160 11.94 -18.41 -7.33
CA ASN A 160 12.02 -17.58 -8.51
C ASN A 160 13.47 -17.08 -8.55
N ARG A 161 14.34 -17.85 -9.16
CA ARG A 161 15.63 -17.40 -9.68
C ARG A 161 15.42 -16.52 -10.94
N LYS A 162 14.39 -15.72 -10.95
CA LYS A 162 14.39 -14.52 -11.78
C LYS A 162 15.30 -13.55 -11.06
N GLU A 163 16.52 -13.53 -11.58
CA GLU A 163 17.46 -12.45 -11.36
C GLU A 163 16.66 -11.15 -11.36
N SER A 164 16.60 -10.50 -10.19
CA SER A 164 16.08 -9.15 -10.15
C SER A 164 17.03 -8.32 -11.01
N HIS A 165 16.53 -7.51 -11.92
CA HIS A 165 17.35 -6.66 -12.78
C HIS A 165 18.19 -5.62 -12.00
N TYR A 166 18.09 -5.62 -10.68
CA TYR A 166 18.85 -4.80 -9.76
C TYR A 166 19.71 -5.70 -8.87
N GLY A 167 21.02 -5.79 -9.21
CA GLY A 167 22.01 -6.54 -8.44
C GLY A 167 22.28 -7.96 -8.93
N ALA A 168 22.14 -8.22 -10.24
CA ALA A 168 22.62 -9.43 -10.88
C ALA A 168 24.14 -9.54 -10.66
N GLN A 169 24.59 -10.76 -10.29
CA GLN A 169 26.00 -11.14 -10.34
C GLN A 169 26.49 -10.99 -11.79
N LYS A 170 27.00 -9.82 -12.13
CA LYS A 170 27.26 -9.47 -13.53
C LYS A 170 28.61 -9.99 -14.00
N ASP A 171 29.57 -10.13 -13.08
CA ASP A 171 30.90 -10.57 -13.45
C ASP A 171 31.65 -11.29 -12.32
N TYR A 172 32.71 -11.95 -12.68
CA TYR A 172 33.62 -12.63 -11.78
C TYR A 172 34.97 -11.93 -11.92
N LYS A 173 35.53 -11.48 -10.81
CA LYS A 173 36.89 -11.00 -10.76
C LYS A 173 37.80 -12.02 -10.09
N ASP A 174 39.08 -11.88 -10.32
CA ASP A 174 40.08 -12.66 -9.60
C ASP A 174 40.18 -12.16 -8.16
N PHE A 175 40.32 -13.10 -7.22
CA PHE A 175 40.41 -12.80 -5.79
C PHE A 175 41.61 -11.91 -5.47
N LYS A 176 41.36 -10.83 -4.76
CA LYS A 176 42.39 -9.92 -4.23
C LYS A 176 42.40 -9.94 -2.72
N LYS A 177 43.55 -9.59 -2.11
CA LYS A 177 43.66 -9.46 -0.65
C LYS A 177 42.70 -8.35 -0.18
N GLY A 178 41.72 -8.71 0.63
CA GLY A 178 40.63 -7.83 1.09
C GLY A 178 39.24 -8.22 0.61
N ASP A 179 39.13 -9.09 -0.40
CA ASP A 179 37.84 -9.62 -0.81
C ASP A 179 37.30 -10.62 0.23
N ARG A 180 35.98 -10.66 0.37
CA ARG A 180 35.31 -11.51 1.37
C ARG A 180 35.27 -12.96 0.93
N TYR A 181 35.72 -13.89 1.77
CA TYR A 181 35.69 -15.34 1.46
C TYR A 181 34.29 -15.88 1.14
N LYS A 182 33.22 -15.30 1.70
CA LYS A 182 31.84 -15.70 1.40
C LYS A 182 31.41 -15.39 -0.04
N ASP A 183 32.10 -14.51 -0.72
CA ASP A 183 31.81 -14.12 -2.10
C ASP A 183 32.62 -14.95 -3.12
N ILE A 184 33.34 -15.99 -2.67
CA ILE A 184 34.08 -16.89 -3.56
C ILE A 184 33.12 -17.70 -4.44
N ALA A 185 33.30 -17.61 -5.76
CA ALA A 185 32.58 -18.36 -6.76
C ALA A 185 33.15 -19.77 -6.92
N LEU A 186 32.80 -20.70 -6.02
CA LEU A 186 33.39 -22.05 -5.95
C LEU A 186 33.37 -22.79 -7.29
N LYS A 187 32.24 -22.79 -8.01
CA LYS A 187 32.14 -23.48 -9.31
C LYS A 187 33.13 -22.95 -10.34
N ARG A 188 33.37 -21.62 -10.38
CA ARG A 188 34.29 -20.99 -11.31
C ARG A 188 35.75 -21.21 -10.86
N THR A 189 36.01 -21.11 -9.58
CA THR A 189 37.30 -21.42 -8.96
C THR A 189 37.75 -22.83 -9.33
N ILE A 190 36.91 -23.85 -9.13
CA ILE A 190 37.21 -25.25 -9.47
C ILE A 190 37.45 -25.42 -10.98
N LYS A 191 36.58 -24.83 -11.82
CA LYS A 191 36.79 -24.86 -13.29
C LYS A 191 38.12 -24.22 -13.72
N LYS A 192 38.52 -23.13 -13.06
CA LYS A 192 39.77 -22.40 -13.36
C LYS A 192 40.97 -23.21 -12.94
N SER A 193 40.96 -23.84 -11.75
CA SER A 193 41.97 -24.74 -11.24
C SER A 193 42.16 -25.95 -12.17
N LEU A 194 41.09 -26.65 -12.54
CA LEU A 194 41.10 -27.77 -13.46
C LEU A 194 41.68 -27.42 -14.84
N ARG A 195 41.29 -26.28 -15.40
CA ARG A 195 41.82 -25.81 -16.71
C ARG A 195 43.32 -25.52 -16.68
N ARG A 196 43.85 -25.16 -15.47
CA ARG A 196 45.27 -24.90 -15.27
C ARG A 196 46.05 -26.15 -14.87
N GLY A 197 45.38 -27.29 -14.73
CA GLY A 197 45.99 -28.54 -14.31
C GLY A 197 46.39 -28.62 -12.85
N HIS A 198 45.89 -27.73 -12.03
CA HIS A 198 46.24 -27.75 -10.59
C HIS A 198 45.47 -28.84 -9.86
N LYS A 199 46.19 -29.69 -9.10
CA LYS A 199 45.59 -30.71 -8.26
C LYS A 199 45.06 -30.15 -6.94
N ILE A 200 45.51 -28.97 -6.53
CA ILE A 200 45.12 -28.25 -5.31
C ILE A 200 44.80 -26.82 -5.73
N ILE A 201 43.70 -26.30 -5.23
CA ILE A 201 43.27 -24.92 -5.52
C ILE A 201 44.29 -23.94 -4.93
N SER A 202 44.89 -23.10 -5.78
CA SER A 202 45.80 -22.03 -5.39
C SER A 202 45.05 -20.70 -5.26
N LYS A 203 45.66 -19.68 -4.62
CA LYS A 203 45.06 -18.35 -4.50
C LYS A 203 44.73 -17.72 -5.87
N ASP A 204 45.54 -18.01 -6.89
CA ASP A 204 45.36 -17.46 -8.24
C ASP A 204 44.20 -18.10 -9.00
N ASP A 205 43.67 -19.23 -8.50
CA ASP A 205 42.47 -19.85 -9.07
C ASP A 205 41.18 -19.29 -8.47
N LEU A 206 41.28 -18.63 -7.31
CA LEU A 206 40.14 -18.08 -6.64
C LEU A 206 39.47 -16.97 -7.50
N SER A 207 38.19 -17.13 -7.73
CA SER A 207 37.34 -16.13 -8.38
C SER A 207 36.25 -15.73 -7.39
N VAL A 208 35.95 -14.44 -7.33
CA VAL A 208 34.88 -13.89 -6.48
C VAL A 208 33.80 -13.27 -7.35
N PHE A 209 32.58 -13.31 -6.86
CA PHE A 209 31.49 -12.59 -7.49
C PHE A 209 31.74 -11.08 -7.34
N GLU A 210 31.73 -10.37 -8.45
CA GLU A 210 31.66 -8.94 -8.44
C GLU A 210 30.22 -8.53 -8.24
N ARG A 211 29.94 -7.96 -7.07
CA ARG A 211 28.64 -7.37 -6.77
C ARG A 211 28.72 -5.91 -7.17
N GLU A 212 27.94 -5.50 -8.17
CA GLU A 212 27.67 -4.10 -8.34
C GLU A 212 27.04 -3.58 -7.03
N ALA A 213 27.59 -2.49 -6.51
CA ALA A 213 26.94 -1.80 -5.40
C ALA A 213 25.54 -1.43 -5.87
N ARG A 214 24.51 -2.01 -5.26
CA ARG A 214 23.12 -1.68 -5.58
C ARG A 214 22.95 -0.21 -5.25
N GLY A 215 22.71 0.61 -6.28
CA GLY A 215 22.39 2.02 -6.08
C GLY A 215 21.14 2.14 -5.19
N LYS A 216 21.07 3.17 -4.38
CA LYS A 216 19.84 3.48 -3.63
C LYS A 216 18.78 3.91 -4.63
N VAL A 217 17.59 3.32 -4.52
CA VAL A 217 16.42 3.72 -5.31
C VAL A 217 15.44 4.43 -4.37
N TYR A 218 14.99 5.59 -4.79
CA TYR A 218 13.95 6.36 -4.12
C TYR A 218 12.73 6.39 -5.04
N ILE A 219 11.61 5.92 -4.54
CA ILE A 219 10.36 5.84 -5.29
C ILE A 219 9.33 6.72 -4.62
N ILE A 220 8.65 7.57 -5.37
CA ILE A 220 7.48 8.31 -4.87
C ILE A 220 6.26 7.74 -5.56
N TYR A 221 5.29 7.29 -4.77
CA TYR A 221 3.96 6.92 -5.24
C TYR A 221 3.05 8.13 -5.16
N ALA A 222 2.54 8.58 -6.30
CA ALA A 222 1.52 9.59 -6.39
C ALA A 222 0.16 8.91 -6.62
N LEU A 223 -0.68 8.89 -5.60
CA LEU A 223 -1.96 8.20 -5.59
C LEU A 223 -3.10 9.19 -5.81
N ASP A 224 -3.85 8.98 -6.87
CA ASP A 224 -5.01 9.79 -7.22
C ASP A 224 -6.19 9.50 -6.28
N ALA A 225 -6.67 10.53 -5.62
CA ALA A 225 -7.84 10.54 -4.77
C ALA A 225 -8.96 11.41 -5.35
N SER A 226 -9.02 11.60 -6.67
CA SER A 226 -10.06 12.36 -7.33
C SER A 226 -11.45 11.74 -7.18
N GLY A 227 -12.49 12.51 -7.48
CA GLY A 227 -13.89 12.07 -7.34
C GLY A 227 -14.27 10.89 -8.23
N SER A 228 -13.61 10.74 -9.38
CA SER A 228 -13.78 9.62 -10.31
C SER A 228 -13.25 8.29 -9.75
N MET A 229 -12.35 8.38 -8.76
CA MET A 229 -11.76 7.21 -8.08
C MET A 229 -12.69 6.56 -7.06
N LYS A 230 -13.84 7.17 -6.74
CA LYS A 230 -14.78 6.70 -5.71
C LYS A 230 -15.13 5.21 -5.84
N GLY A 231 -15.20 4.49 -4.72
CA GLY A 231 -15.59 3.08 -4.63
C GLY A 231 -14.48 2.11 -5.04
N ASN A 232 -14.75 1.21 -5.97
CA ASN A 232 -13.80 0.14 -6.35
C ASN A 232 -12.47 0.64 -6.91
N LYS A 233 -12.44 1.80 -7.58
CA LYS A 233 -11.20 2.31 -8.17
C LYS A 233 -10.22 2.75 -7.09
N ILE A 234 -10.68 3.47 -6.06
CA ILE A 234 -9.82 3.89 -4.96
C ILE A 234 -9.35 2.68 -4.13
N ASP A 235 -10.17 1.65 -4.00
CA ASP A 235 -9.76 0.39 -3.37
C ASP A 235 -8.63 -0.28 -4.16
N LEU A 236 -8.75 -0.35 -5.48
CA LEU A 236 -7.68 -0.86 -6.37
C LEU A 236 -6.41 0.00 -6.27
N CYS A 237 -6.55 1.33 -6.22
CA CYS A 237 -5.44 2.25 -6.05
C CYS A 237 -4.69 1.99 -4.73
N LYS A 238 -5.43 1.86 -3.62
CA LYS A 238 -4.86 1.52 -2.31
C LYS A 238 -4.12 0.18 -2.34
N LYS A 239 -4.75 -0.86 -2.90
CA LYS A 239 -4.15 -2.20 -3.02
C LYS A 239 -2.87 -2.17 -3.85
N ALA A 240 -2.89 -1.50 -4.99
CA ALA A 240 -1.70 -1.32 -5.81
C ALA A 240 -0.59 -0.58 -5.06
N GLY A 241 -0.94 0.51 -4.36
CA GLY A 241 0.00 1.29 -3.54
C GLY A 241 0.65 0.44 -2.44
N VAL A 242 -0.13 -0.36 -1.72
CA VAL A 242 0.37 -1.24 -0.65
C VAL A 242 1.26 -2.35 -1.21
N ALA A 243 0.85 -3.01 -2.29
CA ALA A 243 1.63 -4.09 -2.89
C ALA A 243 2.99 -3.60 -3.41
N LEU A 244 3.00 -2.45 -4.10
CA LEU A 244 4.22 -1.82 -4.59
C LEU A 244 5.12 -1.36 -3.44
N ALA A 245 4.53 -0.75 -2.39
CA ALA A 245 5.28 -0.31 -1.22
C ALA A 245 5.93 -1.47 -0.50
N TYR A 246 5.21 -2.56 -0.29
CA TYR A 246 5.73 -3.76 0.34
C TYR A 246 6.91 -4.36 -0.45
N GLN A 247 6.77 -4.45 -1.77
CA GLN A 247 7.83 -4.99 -2.62
C GLN A 247 9.09 -4.12 -2.56
N ALA A 248 8.95 -2.81 -2.70
CA ALA A 248 10.10 -1.90 -2.74
C ALA A 248 10.85 -1.87 -1.38
N ILE A 249 10.14 -1.87 -0.25
CA ILE A 249 10.78 -1.94 1.08
C ILE A 249 11.51 -3.26 1.28
N ASN A 250 10.93 -4.39 0.84
CA ASN A 250 11.63 -5.67 0.88
C ASN A 250 12.91 -5.69 0.03
N GLU A 251 12.97 -4.85 -0.97
CA GLU A 251 14.14 -4.63 -1.81
C GLU A 251 15.14 -3.61 -1.21
N ASN A 252 14.86 -3.06 -0.03
CA ASN A 252 15.61 -2.00 0.66
C ASN A 252 15.60 -0.65 -0.06
N ASP A 253 14.59 -0.38 -0.87
CA ASP A 253 14.34 0.91 -1.48
C ASP A 253 13.62 1.84 -0.49
N LYS A 254 13.66 3.14 -0.74
CA LYS A 254 12.91 4.13 0.05
C LYS A 254 11.70 4.62 -0.70
N ILE A 255 10.58 4.73 0.01
CA ILE A 255 9.29 5.08 -0.56
C ILE A 255 8.80 6.39 0.04
N GLY A 256 8.46 7.33 -0.84
CA GLY A 256 7.67 8.50 -0.54
C GLY A 256 6.22 8.31 -1.02
N LEU A 257 5.33 9.13 -0.51
CA LEU A 257 3.92 9.09 -0.86
C LEU A 257 3.40 10.51 -1.08
N LEU A 258 2.67 10.69 -2.17
CA LEU A 258 1.86 11.88 -2.45
C LEU A 258 0.42 11.42 -2.70
N ILE A 259 -0.52 11.92 -1.92
CA ILE A 259 -1.95 11.70 -2.15
C ILE A 259 -2.52 13.00 -2.68
N PHE A 260 -3.08 12.96 -3.88
CA PHE A 260 -3.52 14.15 -4.57
C PHE A 260 -4.97 14.06 -5.06
N GLY A 261 -5.59 15.20 -5.22
CA GLY A 261 -6.87 15.47 -5.85
C GLY A 261 -6.77 16.86 -6.47
N SER A 262 -7.62 17.80 -6.09
CA SER A 262 -7.46 19.23 -6.44
C SER A 262 -6.20 19.86 -5.85
N ASN A 263 -5.73 19.30 -4.75
CA ASN A 263 -4.51 19.68 -4.05
C ASN A 263 -3.87 18.42 -3.46
N ILE A 264 -2.60 18.51 -3.11
CA ILE A 264 -1.92 17.46 -2.34
C ILE A 264 -2.46 17.46 -0.91
N THR A 265 -2.91 16.31 -0.45
CA THR A 265 -3.53 16.15 0.88
C THR A 265 -2.63 15.47 1.88
N THR A 266 -1.77 14.61 1.40
CA THR A 266 -0.78 13.91 2.21
C THR A 266 0.54 13.88 1.46
N GLU A 267 1.60 14.15 2.18
CA GLU A 267 2.96 14.14 1.67
C GLU A 267 3.85 13.40 2.67
N VAL A 268 4.50 12.34 2.20
CA VAL A 268 5.49 11.58 2.98
C VAL A 268 6.80 11.53 2.22
N LYS A 269 7.87 12.01 2.85
CA LYS A 269 9.22 11.93 2.28
C LYS A 269 9.68 10.48 2.18
N PRO A 270 10.59 10.14 1.23
CA PRO A 270 11.09 8.79 1.08
C PRO A 270 11.61 8.18 2.39
N THR A 271 10.95 7.12 2.84
CA THR A 271 11.20 6.40 4.09
C THR A 271 11.25 4.89 3.86
N SER A 272 11.75 4.13 4.84
CA SER A 272 11.63 2.67 4.90
C SER A 272 10.55 2.19 5.88
N ASP A 273 9.79 3.14 6.45
CA ASP A 273 8.71 2.85 7.40
C ASP A 273 7.44 2.44 6.65
N PHE A 274 7.29 1.13 6.45
CA PHE A 274 6.12 0.56 5.77
C PHE A 274 4.81 0.82 6.51
N GLU A 275 4.84 0.76 7.84
CA GLU A 275 3.62 0.95 8.66
C GLU A 275 3.06 2.35 8.50
N HIS A 276 3.93 3.37 8.50
CA HIS A 276 3.53 4.74 8.24
C HIS A 276 2.92 4.90 6.84
N ILE A 277 3.57 4.36 5.80
CA ILE A 277 3.05 4.38 4.42
C ILE A 277 1.69 3.69 4.32
N LEU A 278 1.55 2.50 4.92
CA LEU A 278 0.30 1.73 4.92
C LEU A 278 -0.84 2.51 5.59
N ARG A 279 -0.58 3.17 6.71
CA ARG A 279 -1.55 3.99 7.44
C ARG A 279 -2.04 5.16 6.60
N GLU A 280 -1.13 5.87 5.93
CA GLU A 280 -1.49 6.99 5.06
C GLU A 280 -2.28 6.53 3.82
N ILE A 281 -1.91 5.40 3.20
CA ILE A 281 -2.67 4.82 2.07
C ILE A 281 -4.09 4.45 2.52
N SER A 282 -4.27 3.87 3.69
CA SER A 282 -5.60 3.46 4.18
C SER A 282 -6.56 4.64 4.36
N ARG A 283 -6.04 5.82 4.70
CA ARG A 283 -6.80 7.06 4.91
C ARG A 283 -7.26 7.75 3.63
N ILE A 284 -6.79 7.31 2.46
CA ILE A 284 -7.17 7.94 1.19
C ILE A 284 -8.70 7.91 1.05
N SER A 285 -9.27 9.07 0.85
CA SER A 285 -10.70 9.25 0.57
C SER A 285 -10.90 10.10 -0.69
N PRO A 286 -11.94 9.83 -1.50
CA PRO A 286 -12.14 10.52 -2.77
C PRO A 286 -12.43 12.01 -2.58
N LYS A 287 -11.82 12.85 -3.45
CA LYS A 287 -12.01 14.30 -3.57
C LYS A 287 -12.56 14.64 -4.95
N ARG A 288 -12.59 15.92 -5.35
CA ARG A 288 -13.35 16.30 -6.55
C ARG A 288 -12.54 16.39 -7.84
N GLU A 289 -11.32 16.93 -7.81
CA GLU A 289 -10.54 17.31 -8.99
C GLU A 289 -9.20 16.60 -9.02
N THR A 290 -8.46 16.65 -10.16
CA THR A 290 -7.21 15.93 -10.40
C THR A 290 -6.12 16.89 -10.87
N ASP A 291 -5.16 17.22 -9.98
CA ASP A 291 -3.97 18.04 -10.30
C ASP A 291 -2.74 17.16 -10.45
N ILE A 292 -2.51 16.63 -11.65
CA ILE A 292 -1.33 15.81 -11.96
C ILE A 292 -0.09 16.71 -12.12
N ALA A 293 -0.22 17.87 -12.76
CA ALA A 293 0.91 18.77 -13.01
C ALA A 293 1.56 19.24 -11.70
N GLY A 294 0.75 19.77 -10.78
CA GLY A 294 1.23 20.20 -9.46
C GLY A 294 1.84 19.05 -8.65
N THR A 295 1.28 17.83 -8.77
CA THR A 295 1.79 16.63 -8.12
C THR A 295 3.18 16.23 -8.64
N ILE A 296 3.39 16.28 -9.95
CA ILE A 296 4.70 16.00 -10.56
C ILE A 296 5.73 17.04 -10.08
N LEU A 297 5.41 18.32 -10.14
CA LEU A 297 6.30 19.39 -9.69
C LEU A 297 6.64 19.25 -8.20
N ARG A 298 5.67 18.92 -7.37
CA ARG A 298 5.91 18.68 -5.95
C ARG A 298 6.78 17.46 -5.69
N SER A 299 6.66 16.43 -6.51
CA SER A 299 7.53 15.25 -6.38
C SER A 299 9.01 15.59 -6.61
N VAL A 300 9.30 16.53 -7.53
CA VAL A 300 10.69 17.00 -7.79
C VAL A 300 11.30 17.58 -6.52
N GLU A 301 10.53 18.37 -5.77
CA GLU A 301 10.99 18.97 -4.52
C GLU A 301 11.11 17.95 -3.36
N LEU A 302 10.30 16.87 -3.41
CA LEU A 302 10.26 15.88 -2.35
C LEU A 302 11.41 14.88 -2.41
N PHE A 303 11.98 14.64 -3.60
CA PHE A 303 13.17 13.81 -3.75
C PHE A 303 14.39 14.48 -3.11
N PRO A 304 15.27 13.69 -2.46
CA PRO A 304 16.51 14.26 -1.92
C PRO A 304 17.47 14.71 -3.03
N ASP A 305 18.27 15.72 -2.73
CA ASP A 305 19.37 16.16 -3.60
C ASP A 305 20.58 15.26 -3.43
N GLU A 306 20.39 13.97 -3.74
CA GLU A 306 21.41 12.93 -3.70
C GLU A 306 21.53 12.30 -5.09
N ASP A 307 22.72 11.77 -5.41
CA ASP A 307 22.93 10.95 -6.62
C ASP A 307 22.36 9.54 -6.43
N VAL A 308 21.07 9.44 -6.61
CA VAL A 308 20.28 8.22 -6.44
C VAL A 308 19.32 8.05 -7.61
N THR A 309 18.92 6.82 -7.88
CA THR A 309 17.85 6.58 -8.86
C THR A 309 16.53 7.09 -8.29
N LYS A 310 15.89 8.03 -8.99
CA LYS A 310 14.62 8.65 -8.62
C LYS A 310 13.52 8.19 -9.55
N HIS A 311 12.43 7.67 -8.99
CA HIS A 311 11.31 7.16 -9.77
C HIS A 311 9.99 7.66 -9.20
N LEU A 312 9.22 8.38 -9.99
CA LEU A 312 7.86 8.80 -9.70
C LEU A 312 6.88 7.83 -10.37
N ILE A 313 5.98 7.21 -9.60
CA ILE A 313 4.93 6.34 -10.11
C ILE A 313 3.58 6.98 -9.79
N ILE A 314 2.86 7.37 -10.83
CA ILE A 314 1.53 7.99 -10.72
C ILE A 314 0.47 6.91 -10.90
N ILE A 315 -0.48 6.80 -9.98
CA ILE A 315 -1.61 5.88 -10.07
C ILE A 315 -2.89 6.71 -10.18
N THR A 316 -3.53 6.68 -11.34
CA THR A 316 -4.70 7.50 -11.66
C THR A 316 -5.70 6.76 -12.54
N ASP A 317 -6.95 7.24 -12.59
CA ASP A 317 -8.01 6.72 -13.47
C ASP A 317 -8.37 7.66 -14.62
N GLY A 318 -7.68 8.79 -14.75
CA GLY A 318 -8.12 9.78 -15.71
C GLY A 318 -7.14 10.87 -16.10
N MET A 319 -7.72 11.87 -16.73
CA MET A 319 -7.07 13.05 -17.22
C MET A 319 -6.93 14.11 -16.12
N PRO A 320 -5.90 14.95 -16.16
CA PRO A 320 -5.82 16.11 -15.29
C PRO A 320 -6.99 17.07 -15.59
N THR A 321 -7.51 17.67 -14.51
CA THR A 321 -8.66 18.60 -14.63
C THR A 321 -8.37 19.99 -14.10
N VAL A 322 -7.27 20.18 -13.39
CA VAL A 322 -6.85 21.45 -12.79
C VAL A 322 -5.84 22.14 -13.71
N GLY A 323 -6.04 23.44 -13.98
CA GLY A 323 -5.17 24.28 -14.79
C GLY A 323 -5.92 24.95 -15.94
N LYS A 324 -5.25 25.82 -16.70
CA LYS A 324 -5.79 26.45 -17.91
C LYS A 324 -5.74 25.51 -19.12
N ASP A 325 -4.64 24.76 -19.22
CA ASP A 325 -4.44 23.66 -20.15
C ASP A 325 -3.81 22.48 -19.39
N PRO A 326 -4.66 21.69 -18.68
CA PRO A 326 -4.17 20.67 -17.76
C PRO A 326 -3.26 19.62 -18.44
N GLY A 327 -3.57 19.28 -19.70
CA GLY A 327 -2.79 18.34 -20.47
C GLY A 327 -1.38 18.87 -20.75
N GLN A 328 -1.27 20.07 -21.31
CA GLN A 328 0.01 20.69 -21.64
C GLN A 328 0.83 21.01 -20.38
N GLU A 329 0.17 21.46 -19.31
CA GLU A 329 0.83 21.71 -18.02
C GLU A 329 1.44 20.43 -17.43
N THR A 330 0.73 19.30 -17.54
CA THR A 330 1.26 17.99 -17.10
C THR A 330 2.45 17.53 -17.94
N ILE A 331 2.41 17.70 -19.27
CA ILE A 331 3.52 17.39 -20.16
C ILE A 331 4.75 18.23 -19.83
N ASN A 332 4.57 19.53 -19.58
CA ASN A 332 5.65 20.42 -19.17
C ASN A 332 6.23 20.01 -17.81
N ALA A 333 5.38 19.69 -16.82
CA ALA A 333 5.82 19.19 -15.52
C ALA A 333 6.62 17.87 -15.63
N THR A 334 6.18 16.96 -16.50
CA THR A 334 6.90 15.70 -16.77
C THR A 334 8.27 15.97 -17.37
N SER A 335 8.37 16.91 -18.29
CA SER A 335 9.65 17.32 -18.89
C SER A 335 10.61 17.89 -17.83
N ILE A 336 10.11 18.70 -16.88
CA ILE A 336 10.88 19.23 -15.75
C ILE A 336 11.37 18.09 -14.85
N ALA A 337 10.50 17.12 -14.51
CA ALA A 337 10.86 15.98 -13.70
C ALA A 337 11.97 15.14 -14.35
N ARG A 338 11.86 14.87 -15.65
CA ARG A 338 12.89 14.18 -16.41
C ARG A 338 14.22 14.95 -16.42
N TYR A 339 14.18 16.24 -16.64
CA TYR A 339 15.38 17.08 -16.60
C TYR A 339 16.06 17.06 -15.23
N SER A 340 15.28 16.85 -14.17
CA SER A 340 15.77 16.65 -12.80
C SER A 340 16.24 15.22 -12.51
N GLY A 341 16.35 14.37 -13.53
CA GLY A 341 16.82 12.97 -13.41
C GLY A 341 15.79 12.03 -12.77
N ILE A 342 14.49 12.37 -12.84
CA ILE A 342 13.40 11.55 -12.31
C ILE A 342 12.75 10.80 -13.46
N THR A 343 12.66 9.47 -13.35
CA THR A 343 11.85 8.65 -14.25
C THR A 343 10.39 8.72 -13.83
N VAL A 344 9.49 8.98 -14.77
CA VAL A 344 8.04 9.05 -14.51
C VAL A 344 7.33 7.87 -15.16
N SER A 345 6.52 7.16 -14.38
CA SER A 345 5.67 6.06 -14.84
C SER A 345 4.24 6.27 -14.43
N VAL A 346 3.30 5.77 -15.23
CA VAL A 346 1.86 5.88 -14.97
C VAL A 346 1.25 4.48 -14.87
N ILE A 347 0.45 4.24 -13.84
CA ILE A 347 -0.39 3.07 -13.67
C ILE A 347 -1.84 3.52 -13.82
N GLY A 348 -2.48 3.13 -14.90
CA GLY A 348 -3.87 3.48 -15.18
C GLY A 348 -4.86 2.51 -14.55
N ILE A 349 -5.88 3.04 -13.87
CA ILE A 349 -6.98 2.25 -13.30
C ILE A 349 -8.24 2.49 -14.13
N ASN A 350 -8.64 1.52 -14.94
CA ASN A 350 -9.82 1.63 -15.81
C ASN A 350 -9.82 2.91 -16.68
N LEU A 351 -8.68 3.22 -17.29
CA LEU A 351 -8.55 4.37 -18.18
C LEU A 351 -9.52 4.25 -19.36
N LYS A 352 -10.07 5.38 -19.79
CA LYS A 352 -10.73 5.52 -21.09
C LYS A 352 -9.66 5.70 -22.17
N SER A 353 -10.04 5.58 -23.45
CA SER A 353 -9.10 5.70 -24.57
C SER A 353 -8.25 6.99 -24.53
N GLU A 354 -8.86 8.12 -24.25
CA GLU A 354 -8.17 9.42 -24.13
C GLU A 354 -7.15 9.43 -22.96
N GLY A 355 -7.51 8.81 -21.84
CA GLY A 355 -6.62 8.68 -20.68
C GLY A 355 -5.44 7.73 -20.93
N ASP A 356 -5.65 6.66 -21.73
CA ASP A 356 -4.57 5.74 -22.10
C ASP A 356 -3.56 6.43 -23.05
N ASP A 357 -4.04 7.17 -24.04
CA ASP A 357 -3.18 7.93 -24.93
C ASP A 357 -2.38 9.00 -24.19
N PHE A 358 -3.02 9.69 -23.23
CA PHE A 358 -2.35 10.67 -22.42
C PHE A 358 -1.31 10.06 -21.46
N ALA A 359 -1.63 8.93 -20.83
CA ALA A 359 -0.68 8.20 -20.00
C ALA A 359 0.55 7.74 -20.78
N ARG A 360 0.37 7.34 -22.05
CA ARG A 360 1.47 7.01 -22.97
C ARG A 360 2.35 8.23 -23.25
N GLN A 361 1.76 9.38 -23.54
CA GLN A 361 2.52 10.62 -23.75
C GLN A 361 3.37 10.99 -22.53
N ILE A 362 2.83 10.89 -21.30
CA ILE A 362 3.60 11.13 -20.08
C ILE A 362 4.77 10.15 -19.98
N THR A 363 4.54 8.85 -20.23
CA THR A 363 5.59 7.83 -20.10
C THR A 363 6.66 7.88 -21.21
N GLU A 364 6.33 8.36 -22.38
CA GLU A 364 7.31 8.58 -23.47
C GLU A 364 8.24 9.75 -23.19
N ILE A 365 7.74 10.76 -22.50
CA ILE A 365 8.52 11.94 -22.10
C ILE A 365 9.32 11.66 -20.83
N GLY A 366 8.72 11.00 -19.85
CA GLY A 366 9.28 10.74 -18.51
C GLY A 366 10.15 9.51 -18.46
#